data_4702bf530c34b215291c5595d4398ca6
#
_entry.id   4702bf530c34b215291c5595d4398ca6
#
_cell.length_a   1.000
_cell.length_b   1.000
_cell.length_c   1.000
_cell.angle_alpha   90.00
_cell.angle_beta   90.00
_cell.angle_gamma   90.00
#
_symmetry.space_group_name_H-M   'P 1'
#
loop_
_entity.id
_entity.type
_entity.pdbx_description
1 polymer ?
#
loop_
_entity_poly.entity_id
_entity_poly.type
_entity_poly.pdbx_seq_one_letter_code
_entity_poly.pdbx_strand_id
1 'polypeptide(L)'
;AKYKNGKSVLFYTWTPNWTVGALELGKDIVWIEVPYSETKAVKVPNATKSKINMGFGADDIRPAANVAFLKANPKVEKMLKKASIPLADVAAQNMKMNQGEKSEKAIKKHASAWIKANQSTFDSWLK
;
A
#
# COMPACT_ATOMS: atom_id res chain seq x y z
N ALA A 1 -8.84 19.31 -6.13
CA ALA A 1 -9.37 20.63 -6.43
C ALA A 1 -10.42 21.11 -5.40
N LYS A 2 -11.52 20.35 -5.16
CA LYS A 2 -12.59 20.78 -4.20
C LYS A 2 -12.05 20.95 -2.77
N TYR A 3 -11.22 20.03 -2.28
CA TYR A 3 -10.61 20.10 -0.95
C TYR A 3 -9.74 21.37 -0.78
N LYS A 4 -8.92 21.71 -1.76
CA LYS A 4 -8.08 22.92 -1.71
C LYS A 4 -8.89 24.22 -1.63
N ASN A 5 -10.17 24.18 -1.98
CA ASN A 5 -11.10 25.32 -1.88
C ASN A 5 -11.92 25.29 -0.57
N GLY A 6 -11.48 24.56 0.45
CA GLY A 6 -12.15 24.46 1.74
C GLY A 6 -13.50 23.71 1.72
N LYS A 7 -13.81 22.97 0.66
CA LYS A 7 -15.05 22.19 0.57
C LYS A 7 -14.84 20.78 1.09
N SER A 8 -15.81 20.29 1.88
CA SER A 8 -15.84 18.89 2.31
C SER A 8 -15.93 17.94 1.11
N VAL A 9 -15.17 16.85 1.17
CA VAL A 9 -15.13 15.84 0.11
C VAL A 9 -15.24 14.46 0.73
N LEU A 10 -16.14 13.65 0.22
CA LEU A 10 -16.21 12.21 0.48
C LEU A 10 -15.62 11.48 -0.71
N PHE A 11 -14.71 10.52 -0.49
CA PHE A 11 -14.11 9.72 -1.56
C PHE A 11 -13.70 8.35 -1.04
N TYR A 12 -13.63 7.39 -1.97
CA TYR A 12 -13.13 6.05 -1.71
C TYR A 12 -11.60 6.01 -1.87
N THR A 13 -10.93 5.37 -0.94
CA THR A 13 -9.50 5.09 -1.02
C THR A 13 -9.16 3.87 -0.17
N TRP A 14 -7.92 3.42 -0.26
CA TRP A 14 -7.38 2.29 0.52
C TRP A 14 -5.93 2.55 0.92
N THR A 15 -5.40 1.72 1.77
CA THR A 15 -3.98 1.72 2.15
C THR A 15 -3.33 0.40 1.70
N PRO A 16 -2.16 0.42 0.99
CA PRO A 16 -1.35 1.59 0.67
C PRO A 16 -1.81 2.31 -0.61
N ASN A 17 -1.87 3.65 -0.59
CA ASN A 17 -2.22 4.48 -1.74
C ASN A 17 -1.55 5.86 -1.61
N TRP A 18 -1.33 6.56 -2.72
CA TRP A 18 -0.74 7.90 -2.72
C TRP A 18 -1.61 8.95 -1.99
N THR A 19 -2.92 8.76 -1.96
CA THR A 19 -3.85 9.70 -1.32
C THR A 19 -3.59 9.88 0.17
N VAL A 20 -3.23 8.78 0.87
CA VAL A 20 -2.89 8.83 2.31
C VAL A 20 -1.51 9.43 2.60
N GLY A 21 -0.70 9.64 1.56
CA GLY A 21 0.54 10.41 1.64
C GLY A 21 0.37 11.90 1.26
N ALA A 22 -0.69 12.20 0.47
CA ALA A 22 -1.01 13.57 0.05
C ALA A 22 -1.94 14.29 1.02
N LEU A 23 -2.71 13.55 1.83
CA LEU A 23 -3.66 14.05 2.81
C LEU A 23 -3.33 13.41 4.17
N GLU A 24 -3.11 14.23 5.18
CA GLU A 24 -2.71 13.78 6.50
C GLU A 24 -3.91 13.19 7.27
N LEU A 25 -3.83 11.89 7.58
CA LEU A 25 -4.85 11.21 8.36
C LEU A 25 -4.94 11.80 9.77
N GLY A 26 -6.16 12.13 10.20
CA GLY A 26 -6.43 12.75 11.51
C GLY A 26 -6.38 14.27 11.47
N LYS A 27 -5.89 14.89 10.40
CA LYS A 27 -5.84 16.34 10.23
C LYS A 27 -6.64 16.78 9.00
N ASP A 28 -6.30 16.27 7.83
CA ASP A 28 -6.97 16.61 6.57
C ASP A 28 -8.17 15.71 6.30
N ILE A 29 -8.06 14.44 6.67
CA ILE A 29 -9.07 13.40 6.45
C ILE A 29 -9.18 12.46 7.64
N VAL A 30 -10.33 11.83 7.77
CA VAL A 30 -10.60 10.76 8.75
C VAL A 30 -11.31 9.61 8.06
N TRP A 31 -11.11 8.41 8.59
CA TRP A 31 -11.89 7.25 8.19
C TRP A 31 -13.29 7.33 8.79
N ILE A 32 -14.30 7.09 7.99
CA ILE A 32 -15.69 7.03 8.41
C ILE A 32 -16.26 5.62 8.26
N GLU A 33 -17.26 5.31 9.07
CA GLU A 33 -17.97 4.04 9.01
C GLU A 33 -18.81 3.92 7.74
N VAL A 34 -18.79 2.74 7.12
CA VAL A 34 -19.69 2.37 6.04
C VAL A 34 -20.88 1.62 6.67
N PRO A 35 -22.07 2.23 6.76
CA PRO A 35 -23.24 1.57 7.31
C PRO A 35 -23.72 0.44 6.39
N TYR A 36 -24.42 -0.52 6.95
CA TYR A 36 -25.04 -1.63 6.22
C TYR A 36 -24.07 -2.59 5.52
N SER A 37 -22.80 -2.64 5.95
CA SER A 37 -21.84 -3.63 5.49
C SER A 37 -21.83 -4.86 6.39
N GLU A 38 -21.66 -6.04 5.81
CA GLU A 38 -21.52 -7.31 6.53
C GLU A 38 -20.14 -7.50 7.18
N THR A 39 -19.17 -6.64 6.88
CA THR A 39 -17.84 -6.69 7.48
C THR A 39 -17.87 -6.30 8.95
N LYS A 40 -16.99 -6.92 9.76
CA LYS A 40 -16.90 -6.62 11.20
C LYS A 40 -16.21 -5.28 11.43
N ALA A 41 -16.68 -4.54 12.45
CA ALA A 41 -16.00 -3.32 12.90
C ALA A 41 -14.61 -3.64 13.48
N VAL A 42 -13.61 -2.92 13.01
CA VAL A 42 -12.20 -3.06 13.41
C VAL A 42 -11.66 -1.77 14.00
N LYS A 43 -10.59 -1.87 14.80
CA LYS A 43 -9.89 -0.70 15.31
C LYS A 43 -9.05 -0.10 14.18
N VAL A 44 -9.33 1.15 13.84
CA VAL A 44 -8.63 1.87 12.76
C VAL A 44 -8.11 3.19 13.33
N PRO A 45 -6.81 3.49 13.20
CA PRO A 45 -6.27 4.80 13.58
C PRO A 45 -6.94 5.93 12.80
N ASN A 46 -7.12 7.07 13.44
CA ASN A 46 -7.70 8.27 12.83
C ASN A 46 -9.10 8.05 12.21
N ALA A 47 -9.91 7.21 12.86
CA ALA A 47 -11.31 7.02 12.52
C ALA A 47 -12.22 7.90 13.40
N THR A 48 -13.45 8.12 12.96
CA THR A 48 -14.46 8.89 13.70
C THR A 48 -14.93 8.22 15.00
N LYS A 49 -14.71 6.90 15.13
CA LYS A 49 -15.02 6.08 16.32
C LYS A 49 -13.85 5.14 16.62
N SER A 50 -13.80 4.60 17.84
CA SER A 50 -12.76 3.64 18.27
C SER A 50 -12.71 2.36 17.45
N LYS A 51 -13.84 1.91 16.93
CA LYS A 51 -13.99 0.83 15.96
C LYS A 51 -15.00 1.26 14.92
N ILE A 52 -14.68 1.01 13.65
CA ILE A 52 -15.57 1.30 12.53
C ILE A 52 -15.64 0.11 11.58
N ASN A 53 -16.76 -0.01 10.90
CA ASN A 53 -16.90 -0.89 9.75
C ASN A 53 -16.38 -0.15 8.51
N MET A 54 -15.31 -0.67 7.91
CA MET A 54 -14.69 -0.06 6.73
C MET A 54 -15.43 -0.39 5.43
N GLY A 55 -16.45 -1.27 5.47
CA GLY A 55 -17.19 -1.72 4.30
C GLY A 55 -16.49 -2.79 3.48
N PHE A 56 -15.18 -2.98 3.68
CA PHE A 56 -14.36 -3.98 2.99
C PHE A 56 -13.46 -4.68 4.00
N GLY A 57 -13.19 -5.95 3.75
CA GLY A 57 -12.20 -6.72 4.51
C GLY A 57 -10.78 -6.23 4.21
N ALA A 58 -9.84 -6.64 5.02
CA ALA A 58 -8.42 -6.48 4.70
C ALA A 58 -8.02 -7.55 3.67
N ASP A 59 -7.38 -7.11 2.59
CA ASP A 59 -6.86 -7.99 1.54
C ASP A 59 -5.35 -8.19 1.67
N ASP A 60 -4.88 -9.37 1.30
CA ASP A 60 -3.46 -9.65 1.17
C ASP A 60 -2.93 -9.17 -0.18
N ILE A 61 -1.93 -8.31 -0.16
CA ILE A 61 -1.20 -7.91 -1.37
C ILE A 61 -0.11 -8.94 -1.63
N ARG A 62 -0.18 -9.62 -2.76
CA ARG A 62 0.75 -10.69 -3.11
C ARG A 62 1.31 -10.51 -4.52
N PRO A 63 2.57 -10.93 -4.79
CA PRO A 63 3.08 -11.01 -6.15
C PRO A 63 2.33 -12.08 -6.92
N ALA A 64 2.01 -11.79 -8.18
CA ALA A 64 1.47 -12.75 -9.13
C ALA A 64 2.52 -13.11 -10.19
N ALA A 65 2.64 -14.39 -10.53
CA ALA A 65 3.57 -14.86 -11.54
C ALA A 65 3.02 -16.05 -12.32
N ASN A 66 3.50 -16.24 -13.55
CA ASN A 66 3.12 -17.37 -14.38
C ASN A 66 3.56 -18.70 -13.74
N VAL A 67 2.67 -19.70 -13.72
CA VAL A 67 2.92 -20.99 -13.07
C VAL A 67 4.06 -21.76 -13.74
N ALA A 68 4.14 -21.77 -15.08
CA ALA A 68 5.21 -22.46 -15.80
C ALA A 68 6.58 -21.80 -15.52
N PHE A 69 6.60 -20.45 -15.45
CA PHE A 69 7.79 -19.70 -15.07
C PHE A 69 8.27 -20.08 -13.66
N LEU A 70 7.38 -20.14 -12.68
CA LEU A 70 7.72 -20.50 -11.29
C LEU A 70 8.27 -21.92 -11.20
N LYS A 71 7.64 -22.89 -11.90
CA LYS A 71 8.14 -24.29 -11.97
C LYS A 71 9.55 -24.36 -12.53
N ALA A 72 9.85 -23.57 -13.56
CA ALA A 72 11.18 -23.51 -14.17
C ALA A 72 12.21 -22.73 -13.30
N ASN A 73 11.75 -21.92 -12.35
CA ASN A 73 12.57 -21.04 -11.52
C ASN A 73 12.25 -21.15 -10.02
N PRO A 74 12.50 -22.32 -9.38
CA PRO A 74 12.06 -22.57 -7.99
C PRO A 74 12.69 -21.63 -6.96
N LYS A 75 13.90 -21.10 -7.21
CA LYS A 75 14.53 -20.08 -6.35
C LYS A 75 13.75 -18.76 -6.38
N VAL A 76 13.25 -18.37 -7.57
CA VAL A 76 12.43 -17.16 -7.71
C VAL A 76 11.08 -17.35 -7.03
N GLU A 77 10.46 -18.52 -7.17
CA GLU A 77 9.23 -18.86 -6.45
C GLU A 77 9.40 -18.73 -4.93
N LYS A 78 10.48 -19.31 -4.39
CA LYS A 78 10.80 -19.23 -2.95
C LYS A 78 10.98 -17.76 -2.50
N MET A 79 11.69 -16.95 -3.27
CA MET A 79 11.88 -15.53 -3.01
C MET A 79 10.54 -14.77 -3.01
N LEU A 80 9.71 -14.96 -4.03
CA LEU A 80 8.41 -14.27 -4.14
C LEU A 80 7.44 -14.63 -3.00
N LYS A 81 7.49 -15.88 -2.50
CA LYS A 81 6.70 -16.33 -1.34
C LYS A 81 7.14 -15.65 -0.03
N LYS A 82 8.41 -15.26 0.08
CA LYS A 82 8.97 -14.60 1.26
C LYS A 82 8.94 -13.06 1.18
N ALA A 83 8.89 -12.52 -0.04
CA ALA A 83 8.97 -11.08 -0.25
C ALA A 83 7.85 -10.35 0.49
N SER A 84 8.22 -9.42 1.35
CA SER A 84 7.30 -8.60 2.13
C SER A 84 7.88 -7.19 2.25
N ILE A 85 7.13 -6.21 1.77
CA ILE A 85 7.50 -4.80 1.81
C ILE A 85 6.54 -4.09 2.76
N PRO A 86 7.02 -3.27 3.70
CA PRO A 86 6.16 -2.50 4.60
C PRO A 86 5.17 -1.63 3.82
N LEU A 87 3.91 -1.55 4.27
CA LEU A 87 2.87 -0.76 3.60
C LEU A 87 3.24 0.72 3.48
N ALA A 88 3.99 1.25 4.45
CA ALA A 88 4.49 2.63 4.41
C ALA A 88 5.44 2.87 3.23
N ASP A 89 6.32 1.91 2.93
CA ASP A 89 7.27 2.01 1.82
C ASP A 89 6.55 1.90 0.46
N VAL A 90 5.51 1.05 0.38
CA VAL A 90 4.64 0.99 -0.80
C VAL A 90 3.90 2.30 -1.01
N ALA A 91 3.34 2.90 0.06
CA ALA A 91 2.66 4.20 -0.01
C ALA A 91 3.63 5.32 -0.45
N ALA A 92 4.86 5.33 0.09
CA ALA A 92 5.91 6.28 -0.30
C ALA A 92 6.29 6.15 -1.79
N GLN A 93 6.39 4.92 -2.31
CA GLN A 93 6.63 4.68 -3.73
C GLN A 93 5.46 5.16 -4.59
N ASN A 94 4.22 4.90 -4.18
CA ASN A 94 3.03 5.38 -4.87
C ASN A 94 3.00 6.92 -4.93
N MET A 95 3.45 7.60 -3.87
CA MET A 95 3.56 9.05 -3.84
C MET A 95 4.58 9.57 -4.87
N LYS A 96 5.79 8.97 -4.96
CA LYS A 96 6.78 9.33 -5.98
C LYS A 96 6.22 9.18 -7.39
N MET A 97 5.50 8.09 -7.65
CA MET A 97 4.85 7.87 -8.95
C MET A 97 3.78 8.93 -9.24
N ASN A 98 3.00 9.33 -8.25
CA ASN A 98 2.01 10.41 -8.37
C ASN A 98 2.67 11.77 -8.65
N GLN A 99 3.88 12.00 -8.13
CA GLN A 99 4.69 13.20 -8.37
C GLN A 99 5.41 13.19 -9.71
N GLY A 100 5.26 12.14 -10.52
CA GLY A 100 5.79 12.05 -11.88
C GLY A 100 6.93 11.05 -12.08
N GLU A 101 7.50 10.47 -11.00
CA GLU A 101 8.59 9.49 -11.09
C GLU A 101 8.07 8.08 -11.42
N LYS A 102 7.31 7.95 -12.50
CA LYS A 102 6.59 6.72 -12.91
C LYS A 102 7.18 5.99 -14.10
N SER A 103 8.31 6.46 -14.66
CA SER A 103 8.99 5.72 -15.72
C SER A 103 9.61 4.42 -15.18
N GLU A 104 9.72 3.41 -16.04
CA GLU A 104 10.37 2.14 -15.68
C GLU A 104 11.78 2.35 -15.10
N LYS A 105 12.55 3.26 -15.70
CA LYS A 105 13.89 3.64 -15.23
C LYS A 105 13.85 4.23 -13.81
N ALA A 106 12.88 5.10 -13.51
CA ALA A 106 12.72 5.69 -12.18
C ALA A 106 12.33 4.62 -11.15
N ILE A 107 11.36 3.76 -11.48
CA ILE A 107 10.91 2.68 -10.60
C ILE A 107 12.05 1.70 -10.28
N LYS A 108 12.83 1.28 -11.30
CA LYS A 108 14.02 0.42 -11.09
C LYS A 108 15.07 1.09 -10.19
N LYS A 109 15.31 2.41 -10.36
CA LYS A 109 16.21 3.17 -9.49
C LYS A 109 15.72 3.18 -8.04
N HIS A 110 14.41 3.41 -7.82
CA HIS A 110 13.82 3.39 -6.47
C HIS A 110 13.89 2.01 -5.84
N ALA A 111 13.59 0.94 -6.58
CA ALA A 111 13.70 -0.44 -6.11
C ALA A 111 15.14 -0.77 -5.70
N SER A 112 16.14 -0.41 -6.51
CA SER A 112 17.54 -0.62 -6.20
C SER A 112 17.98 0.16 -4.95
N ALA A 113 17.52 1.39 -4.79
CA ALA A 113 17.80 2.19 -3.60
C ALA A 113 17.16 1.58 -2.34
N TRP A 114 15.91 1.10 -2.45
CA TRP A 114 15.24 0.42 -1.35
C TRP A 114 15.96 -0.87 -0.93
N ILE A 115 16.35 -1.71 -1.90
CA ILE A 115 17.12 -2.94 -1.63
C ILE A 115 18.42 -2.60 -0.89
N LYS A 116 19.16 -1.60 -1.36
CA LYS A 116 20.41 -1.17 -0.71
C LYS A 116 20.19 -0.72 0.74
N ALA A 117 19.10 0.01 1.00
CA ALA A 117 18.74 0.47 2.34
C ALA A 117 18.22 -0.66 3.25
N ASN A 118 17.69 -1.74 2.67
CA ASN A 118 17.07 -2.88 3.36
C ASN A 118 17.75 -4.21 3.00
N GLN A 119 19.08 -4.20 2.82
CA GLN A 119 19.84 -5.33 2.31
C GLN A 119 19.62 -6.62 3.12
N SER A 120 19.62 -6.55 4.44
CA SER A 120 19.39 -7.71 5.32
C SER A 120 18.01 -8.34 5.12
N THR A 121 16.99 -7.53 4.93
CA THR A 121 15.63 -7.98 4.62
C THR A 121 15.59 -8.66 3.25
N PHE A 122 16.17 -8.04 2.23
CA PHE A 122 16.25 -8.61 0.89
C PHE A 122 17.00 -9.94 0.88
N ASP A 123 18.16 -10.03 1.56
CA ASP A 123 18.95 -11.25 1.66
C ASP A 123 18.18 -12.38 2.35
N SER A 124 17.29 -12.07 3.29
CA SER A 124 16.43 -13.06 3.95
C SER A 124 15.44 -13.73 2.99
N TRP A 125 15.02 -13.05 1.93
CA TRP A 125 14.13 -13.61 0.91
C TRP A 125 14.84 -14.62 0.00
N LEU A 126 16.16 -14.49 -0.14
CA LEU A 126 16.98 -15.35 -1.00
C LEU A 126 17.41 -16.67 -0.32
N LYS A 127 17.26 -16.75 0.99
CA LYS A 127 17.55 -17.96 1.80
C LYS A 127 16.35 -18.89 1.86
#